data_2d835d18fc3f2d96b988176b9f15e399
#
_entry.id   2d835d18fc3f2d96b988176b9f15e399
#
_cell.length_a   1.000
_cell.length_b   1.000
_cell.length_c   1.000
_cell.angle_alpha   90.00
_cell.angle_beta   90.00
_cell.angle_gamma   90.00
#
_symmetry.space_group_name_H-M   'P 1'
#
loop_
_entity.id
_entity.type
_entity.pdbx_description
1 polymer ?
#
loop_
_entity_poly.entity_id
_entity_poly.type
_entity_poly.pdbx_seq_one_letter_code
_entity_poly.pdbx_strand_id
1 'polypeptide(L)'
;MVEQWPFKPFVTGSNPVRPIKNMFKKLLFAIYFIPLFSFSQTVSINDEFGNKLNANYINNDSSKTIVMILHGTRGHKKLELIQNLSERFSDSNIDTLSMNLSYGITNRNDDFLPCNIIHDHLNSHSISEIKRWFNFIKQKNKYEKIILLGHSRGGLNMAQFYSSLSDDNKKIISKVIMLAPISDEYLDIIERIKNDSLIQKIKNNSIDDDQVIKIDFMSCNNAEVKYVTYKDYTHITNTDIGSRGSLIGLLNSFSVRTLIVTASDDDITPNTYERVSSIDNRYINVVQIDDADHFFRDLYFDDMFDTILEFIQ
;
A
#
# COMPACT_ATOMS: atom_id res chain seq x y z
N MET A 1 2.90 -13.55 66.38
CA MET A 1 1.62 -14.02 66.97
C MET A 1 0.83 -14.59 65.80
N VAL A 2 0.63 -15.90 65.90
CA VAL A 2 -0.03 -16.76 64.92
C VAL A 2 -1.47 -16.90 65.41
N GLU A 3 -2.47 -16.66 64.60
CA GLU A 3 -3.83 -17.08 64.95
C GLU A 3 -4.42 -17.95 63.84
N GLN A 4 -4.84 -19.11 64.35
CA GLN A 4 -5.32 -20.28 63.63
C GLN A 4 -6.81 -20.15 63.26
N TRP A 5 -7.14 -20.79 62.17
CA TRP A 5 -8.52 -21.11 61.74
C TRP A 5 -9.15 -22.24 62.59
N PRO A 6 -10.47 -22.28 62.76
CA PRO A 6 -11.16 -23.50 63.12
C PRO A 6 -11.97 -24.09 61.97
N PHE A 7 -11.76 -25.39 61.76
CA PHE A 7 -12.60 -26.30 60.97
C PHE A 7 -13.99 -26.48 61.61
N LYS A 8 -15.01 -26.64 60.80
CA LYS A 8 -16.28 -27.25 61.19
C LYS A 8 -16.68 -28.39 60.23
N PRO A 9 -17.39 -29.43 60.76
CA PRO A 9 -17.35 -30.77 60.21
C PRO A 9 -18.53 -31.09 59.26
N PHE A 10 -18.35 -32.17 58.54
CA PHE A 10 -19.27 -32.92 57.70
C PHE A 10 -20.57 -33.29 58.40
N VAL A 11 -21.70 -33.17 57.68
CA VAL A 11 -22.94 -33.89 57.99
C VAL A 11 -23.37 -34.70 56.79
N THR A 12 -23.35 -35.97 56.93
CA THR A 12 -23.89 -37.00 56.00
C THR A 12 -25.43 -37.07 56.17
N GLY A 13 -26.12 -37.04 55.08
CA GLY A 13 -27.56 -37.30 55.00
C GLY A 13 -27.91 -38.02 53.70
N SER A 14 -28.27 -39.28 53.85
CA SER A 14 -28.64 -40.19 52.76
C SER A 14 -30.13 -40.13 52.38
N ASN A 15 -30.37 -40.33 51.05
CA ASN A 15 -31.53 -41.01 50.43
C ASN A 15 -32.65 -40.12 49.84
N PRO A 16 -33.48 -40.71 48.89
CA PRO A 16 -33.23 -41.81 47.93
C PRO A 16 -33.56 -41.45 46.45
N VAL A 17 -33.09 -42.33 45.60
CA VAL A 17 -33.30 -42.37 44.15
C VAL A 17 -34.78 -42.52 43.77
N ARG A 18 -35.26 -41.70 42.81
CA ARG A 18 -36.35 -42.07 41.89
C ARG A 18 -35.91 -41.87 40.45
N PRO A 19 -36.18 -42.84 39.56
CA PRO A 19 -35.83 -42.77 38.15
C PRO A 19 -36.91 -41.98 37.38
N ILE A 20 -36.52 -40.89 36.70
CA ILE A 20 -37.34 -40.27 35.65
C ILE A 20 -36.68 -40.62 34.32
N LYS A 21 -37.28 -41.59 33.62
CA LYS A 21 -37.10 -41.78 32.18
C LYS A 21 -37.72 -40.54 31.49
N ASN A 22 -36.92 -39.70 30.87
CA ASN A 22 -37.34 -38.97 29.71
C ASN A 22 -36.12 -38.74 28.81
N MET A 23 -36.17 -39.48 27.74
CA MET A 23 -35.21 -39.52 26.68
C MET A 23 -35.40 -38.29 25.77
N PHE A 24 -34.85 -37.14 26.13
CA PHE A 24 -34.68 -36.06 25.19
C PHE A 24 -33.41 -36.27 24.42
N LYS A 25 -33.56 -36.71 23.17
CA LYS A 25 -32.49 -36.65 22.15
C LYS A 25 -32.11 -35.18 21.99
N LYS A 26 -31.12 -34.75 22.75
CA LYS A 26 -30.40 -33.51 22.44
C LYS A 26 -29.55 -33.75 21.21
N LEU A 27 -30.09 -33.36 20.06
CA LEU A 27 -29.32 -33.21 18.83
C LEU A 27 -28.27 -32.12 19.10
N LEU A 28 -27.06 -32.54 19.45
CA LEU A 28 -25.89 -31.64 19.49
C LEU A 28 -25.59 -31.28 18.03
N PHE A 29 -26.05 -30.12 17.59
CA PHE A 29 -25.47 -29.44 16.43
C PHE A 29 -24.05 -29.05 16.83
N ALA A 30 -23.09 -29.90 16.54
CA ALA A 30 -21.70 -29.51 16.50
C ALA A 30 -21.57 -28.54 15.32
N ILE A 31 -21.63 -27.24 15.63
CA ILE A 31 -21.19 -26.22 14.69
C ILE A 31 -19.69 -26.46 14.53
N TYR A 32 -19.32 -27.15 13.48
CA TYR A 32 -17.93 -27.21 13.03
C TYR A 32 -17.55 -25.77 12.63
N PHE A 33 -16.89 -25.07 13.54
CA PHE A 33 -16.09 -23.91 13.22
C PHE A 33 -14.95 -24.46 12.35
N ILE A 34 -15.15 -24.47 11.04
CA ILE A 34 -14.03 -24.67 10.11
C ILE A 34 -13.25 -23.35 10.19
N PRO A 35 -12.05 -23.35 10.77
CA PRO A 35 -11.24 -22.13 10.73
C PRO A 35 -10.98 -21.83 9.26
N LEU A 36 -11.39 -20.66 8.82
CA LEU A 36 -11.07 -20.12 7.51
C LEU A 36 -9.56 -19.85 7.52
N PHE A 37 -8.79 -20.79 6.99
CA PHE A 37 -7.34 -20.60 6.88
C PHE A 37 -7.06 -19.64 5.72
N SER A 38 -6.62 -18.43 6.03
CA SER A 38 -5.96 -17.57 5.08
C SER A 38 -4.58 -18.12 4.77
N PHE A 39 -4.33 -18.46 3.52
CA PHE A 39 -3.01 -18.91 3.09
C PHE A 39 -2.22 -17.73 2.53
N SER A 40 -1.16 -17.34 3.24
CA SER A 40 -0.16 -16.43 2.70
C SER A 40 0.84 -17.23 1.87
N GLN A 41 0.99 -16.87 0.59
CA GLN A 41 1.96 -17.48 -0.30
C GLN A 41 2.74 -16.42 -1.07
N THR A 42 4.05 -16.65 -1.25
CA THR A 42 4.82 -15.86 -2.20
C THR A 42 4.52 -16.34 -3.61
N VAL A 43 4.06 -15.43 -4.46
CA VAL A 43 3.80 -15.67 -5.88
C VAL A 43 4.81 -14.91 -6.73
N SER A 44 5.05 -15.37 -7.95
CA SER A 44 5.99 -14.75 -8.87
C SER A 44 5.44 -14.71 -10.30
N ILE A 45 5.79 -13.65 -11.02
CA ILE A 45 5.56 -13.46 -12.45
C ILE A 45 6.83 -12.86 -13.06
N ASN A 46 6.91 -12.78 -14.39
CA ASN A 46 8.02 -12.09 -15.05
C ASN A 46 7.59 -10.74 -15.63
N ASP A 47 8.48 -9.76 -15.63
CA ASP A 47 8.32 -8.51 -16.38
C ASP A 47 8.60 -8.69 -17.89
N GLU A 48 8.57 -7.60 -18.66
CA GLU A 48 8.88 -7.62 -20.10
C GLU A 48 10.34 -7.89 -20.43
N PHE A 49 11.22 -7.71 -19.46
CA PHE A 49 12.67 -7.92 -19.59
C PHE A 49 13.11 -9.31 -19.12
N GLY A 50 12.16 -10.12 -18.61
CA GLY A 50 12.43 -11.45 -18.06
C GLY A 50 12.82 -11.43 -16.58
N ASN A 51 12.80 -10.28 -15.90
CA ASN A 51 13.06 -10.23 -14.47
C ASN A 51 11.89 -10.87 -13.70
N LYS A 52 12.25 -11.68 -12.72
CA LYS A 52 11.26 -12.29 -11.83
C LYS A 52 10.78 -11.25 -10.81
N LEU A 53 9.50 -10.93 -10.86
CA LEU A 53 8.80 -10.13 -9.87
C LEU A 53 8.23 -11.03 -8.78
N ASN A 54 8.13 -10.55 -7.55
CA ASN A 54 7.55 -11.31 -6.45
C ASN A 54 6.54 -10.49 -5.63
N ALA A 55 5.53 -11.16 -5.09
CA ALA A 55 4.52 -10.57 -4.23
C ALA A 55 4.09 -11.57 -3.15
N ASN A 56 3.54 -11.07 -2.03
CA ASN A 56 2.80 -11.89 -1.09
C ASN A 56 1.31 -11.83 -1.46
N TYR A 57 0.72 -12.98 -1.60
CA TYR A 57 -0.69 -13.14 -1.91
C TYR A 57 -1.38 -13.86 -0.74
N ILE A 58 -2.27 -13.15 -0.05
CA ILE A 58 -3.14 -13.73 0.98
C ILE A 58 -4.52 -13.89 0.37
N ASN A 59 -5.01 -15.12 0.41
CA ASN A 59 -6.21 -15.49 -0.29
C ASN A 59 -7.13 -16.30 0.61
N ASN A 60 -8.40 -15.91 0.62
CA ASN A 60 -9.50 -16.60 1.25
C ASN A 60 -10.50 -17.01 0.17
N ASP A 61 -10.91 -18.27 0.16
CA ASP A 61 -11.75 -18.83 -0.91
C ASP A 61 -13.08 -18.10 -1.10
N SER A 62 -13.62 -17.52 -0.03
CA SER A 62 -14.92 -16.82 -0.04
C SER A 62 -14.85 -15.37 -0.51
N SER A 63 -13.69 -14.71 -0.46
CA SER A 63 -13.56 -13.31 -0.79
C SER A 63 -13.74 -13.03 -2.29
N LYS A 64 -14.50 -11.98 -2.60
CA LYS A 64 -14.69 -11.43 -3.95
C LYS A 64 -14.00 -10.08 -4.15
N THR A 65 -13.32 -9.61 -3.12
CA THR A 65 -12.60 -8.34 -3.10
C THR A 65 -11.12 -8.59 -2.84
N ILE A 66 -10.26 -7.88 -3.56
CA ILE A 66 -8.82 -7.91 -3.33
C ILE A 66 -8.27 -6.48 -3.24
N VAL A 67 -7.32 -6.28 -2.32
CA VAL A 67 -6.51 -5.07 -2.24
C VAL A 67 -5.12 -5.35 -2.82
N MET A 68 -4.74 -4.60 -3.85
CA MET A 68 -3.37 -4.57 -4.36
C MET A 68 -2.60 -3.50 -3.57
N ILE A 69 -1.59 -3.92 -2.80
CA ILE A 69 -0.86 -3.06 -1.87
C ILE A 69 0.55 -2.78 -2.40
N LEU A 70 0.93 -1.50 -2.46
CA LEU A 70 2.24 -1.06 -2.90
C LEU A 70 2.95 -0.25 -1.81
N HIS A 71 4.19 -0.62 -1.55
CA HIS A 71 5.09 0.06 -0.62
C HIS A 71 5.56 1.43 -1.12
N GLY A 72 6.16 2.22 -0.22
CA GLY A 72 6.74 3.53 -0.52
C GLY A 72 8.13 3.46 -1.18
N THR A 73 8.80 4.61 -1.20
CA THR A 73 10.13 4.81 -1.79
C THR A 73 11.12 3.75 -1.35
N ARG A 74 11.74 3.05 -2.31
CA ARG A 74 12.75 1.98 -2.10
C ARG A 74 12.30 0.81 -1.21
N GLY A 75 11.06 0.81 -0.74
CA GLY A 75 10.54 -0.16 0.21
C GLY A 75 10.35 -1.56 -0.37
N HIS A 76 9.68 -2.41 0.39
CA HIS A 76 9.38 -3.79 0.04
C HIS A 76 8.06 -4.26 0.69
N LYS A 77 7.54 -5.40 0.21
CA LYS A 77 6.26 -5.98 0.66
C LYS A 77 6.21 -6.44 2.12
N LYS A 78 7.39 -6.53 2.79
CA LYS A 78 7.51 -6.90 4.20
C LYS A 78 7.78 -5.72 5.13
N LEU A 79 7.60 -4.48 4.68
CA LEU A 79 7.56 -3.36 5.61
C LEU A 79 6.40 -3.55 6.59
N GLU A 80 6.60 -3.17 7.84
CA GLU A 80 5.64 -3.36 8.93
C GLU A 80 4.25 -2.86 8.55
N LEU A 81 4.12 -1.63 8.07
CA LEU A 81 2.85 -1.08 7.59
C LEU A 81 2.19 -1.96 6.52
N ILE A 82 2.96 -2.46 5.55
CA ILE A 82 2.44 -3.29 4.46
C ILE A 82 1.98 -4.66 4.95
N GLN A 83 2.73 -5.26 5.89
CA GLN A 83 2.35 -6.54 6.50
C GLN A 83 1.09 -6.39 7.36
N ASN A 84 1.05 -5.39 8.24
CA ASN A 84 -0.09 -5.13 9.11
C ASN A 84 -1.36 -4.86 8.29
N LEU A 85 -1.27 -4.08 7.21
CA LEU A 85 -2.39 -3.88 6.29
C LEU A 85 -2.86 -5.20 5.68
N SER A 86 -1.93 -6.03 5.20
CA SER A 86 -2.27 -7.32 4.57
C SER A 86 -2.97 -8.27 5.54
N GLU A 87 -2.49 -8.35 6.77
CA GLU A 87 -3.06 -9.17 7.84
C GLU A 87 -4.46 -8.67 8.25
N ARG A 88 -4.61 -7.38 8.52
CA ARG A 88 -5.88 -6.78 8.93
C ARG A 88 -6.97 -6.87 7.84
N PHE A 89 -6.61 -6.71 6.57
CA PHE A 89 -7.55 -6.98 5.47
C PHE A 89 -7.95 -8.45 5.41
N SER A 90 -7.00 -9.36 5.60
CA SER A 90 -7.29 -10.80 5.65
C SER A 90 -8.25 -11.16 6.78
N ASP A 91 -8.05 -10.60 7.97
CA ASP A 91 -8.94 -10.75 9.13
C ASP A 91 -10.36 -10.20 8.83
N SER A 92 -10.45 -9.21 7.95
CA SER A 92 -11.70 -8.63 7.46
C SER A 92 -12.29 -9.37 6.25
N ASN A 93 -11.79 -10.57 5.94
CA ASN A 93 -12.18 -11.40 4.78
C ASN A 93 -12.00 -10.69 3.42
N ILE A 94 -10.95 -9.90 3.29
CA ILE A 94 -10.54 -9.23 2.06
C ILE A 94 -9.17 -9.78 1.66
N ASP A 95 -9.05 -10.28 0.43
CA ASP A 95 -7.78 -10.79 -0.09
C ASP A 95 -6.78 -9.67 -0.33
N THR A 96 -5.49 -9.99 -0.28
CA THR A 96 -4.44 -9.00 -0.53
C THR A 96 -3.36 -9.51 -1.48
N LEU A 97 -2.80 -8.60 -2.26
CA LEU A 97 -1.58 -8.80 -3.04
C LEU A 97 -0.61 -7.67 -2.73
N SER A 98 0.38 -7.94 -1.87
CA SER A 98 1.45 -6.99 -1.54
C SER A 98 2.65 -7.23 -2.44
N MET A 99 2.93 -6.32 -3.36
CA MET A 99 3.94 -6.50 -4.39
C MET A 99 5.26 -5.79 -4.07
N ASN A 100 6.38 -6.40 -4.52
CA ASN A 100 7.66 -5.71 -4.63
C ASN A 100 7.80 -5.09 -6.01
N LEU A 101 8.26 -3.84 -6.09
CA LEU A 101 8.82 -3.29 -7.31
C LEU A 101 10.24 -3.83 -7.49
N SER A 102 10.59 -4.20 -8.72
CA SER A 102 11.91 -4.80 -9.00
C SER A 102 13.05 -3.78 -8.95
N TYR A 103 12.80 -2.54 -9.37
CA TYR A 103 13.85 -1.55 -9.62
C TYR A 103 14.97 -2.11 -10.53
N GLY A 104 14.60 -2.95 -11.50
CA GLY A 104 15.53 -3.62 -12.41
C GLY A 104 16.24 -4.85 -11.82
N ILE A 105 15.95 -5.22 -10.56
CA ILE A 105 16.57 -6.37 -9.88
C ILE A 105 15.63 -7.58 -9.96
N THR A 106 16.08 -8.64 -10.64
CA THR A 106 15.31 -9.89 -10.72
C THR A 106 15.15 -10.54 -9.34
N ASN A 107 13.93 -10.94 -8.99
CA ASN A 107 13.60 -11.59 -7.72
C ASN A 107 14.12 -10.79 -6.50
N ARG A 108 13.95 -9.46 -6.55
CA ARG A 108 14.43 -8.57 -5.47
C ARG A 108 13.95 -9.09 -4.11
N ASN A 109 14.88 -9.16 -3.15
CA ASN A 109 14.60 -9.55 -1.77
C ASN A 109 13.77 -8.47 -1.03
N ASP A 110 13.43 -8.77 0.22
CA ASP A 110 12.62 -7.90 1.07
C ASP A 110 13.53 -6.95 1.89
N ASP A 111 14.40 -6.21 1.18
CA ASP A 111 15.27 -5.18 1.72
C ASP A 111 15.00 -3.84 1.01
N PHE A 112 15.36 -2.74 1.65
CA PHE A 112 15.37 -1.44 0.98
C PHE A 112 16.32 -1.44 -0.20
N LEU A 113 15.90 -0.82 -1.31
CA LEU A 113 16.82 -0.58 -2.42
C LEU A 113 18.02 0.23 -1.91
N PRO A 114 19.26 -0.26 -2.06
CA PRO A 114 20.43 0.43 -1.52
C PRO A 114 20.71 1.76 -2.22
N CYS A 115 21.30 2.72 -1.47
CA CYS A 115 21.67 4.03 -2.02
C CYS A 115 22.99 4.00 -2.82
N ASN A 116 23.85 3.00 -2.55
CA ASN A 116 25.21 2.90 -3.12
C ASN A 116 25.27 2.11 -4.44
N ILE A 117 24.23 2.21 -5.22
CA ILE A 117 24.14 1.67 -6.59
C ILE A 117 23.99 2.80 -7.59
N ILE A 118 24.28 2.54 -8.86
CA ILE A 118 23.84 3.43 -9.93
C ILE A 118 22.35 3.17 -10.16
N HIS A 119 21.52 4.19 -9.91
CA HIS A 119 20.09 4.11 -10.18
C HIS A 119 19.84 4.28 -11.68
N ASP A 120 19.45 3.20 -12.36
CA ASP A 120 19.15 3.15 -13.79
C ASP A 120 17.75 2.61 -14.11
N HIS A 121 16.95 2.33 -13.06
CA HIS A 121 15.56 1.89 -13.18
C HIS A 121 14.61 3.07 -13.48
N LEU A 122 13.50 2.80 -14.16
CA LEU A 122 12.52 3.81 -14.53
C LEU A 122 11.23 3.69 -13.71
N ASN A 123 10.59 4.83 -13.42
CA ASN A 123 9.25 4.86 -12.80
C ASN A 123 8.19 4.25 -13.73
N SER A 124 8.32 4.46 -15.04
CA SER A 124 7.46 3.84 -16.06
C SER A 124 7.52 2.31 -16.03
N HIS A 125 8.68 1.71 -15.72
CA HIS A 125 8.78 0.26 -15.48
C HIS A 125 8.00 -0.16 -14.24
N SER A 126 8.04 0.61 -13.15
CA SER A 126 7.23 0.36 -11.95
C SER A 126 5.73 0.32 -12.27
N ILE A 127 5.25 1.23 -13.10
CA ILE A 127 3.84 1.24 -13.57
C ILE A 127 3.52 0.00 -14.41
N SER A 128 4.46 -0.42 -15.28
CA SER A 128 4.33 -1.66 -16.07
C SER A 128 4.25 -2.91 -15.17
N GLU A 129 5.07 -2.98 -14.11
CA GLU A 129 5.03 -4.08 -13.13
C GLU A 129 3.70 -4.14 -12.39
N ILE A 130 3.15 -3.00 -11.94
CA ILE A 130 1.82 -2.94 -11.32
C ILE A 130 0.75 -3.45 -12.30
N LYS A 131 0.83 -3.08 -13.59
CA LYS A 131 -0.08 -3.56 -14.63
C LYS A 131 0.01 -5.08 -14.81
N ARG A 132 1.21 -5.67 -14.70
CA ARG A 132 1.39 -7.13 -14.78
C ARG A 132 0.73 -7.85 -13.61
N TRP A 133 0.90 -7.33 -12.39
CA TRP A 133 0.22 -7.84 -11.20
C TRP A 133 -1.31 -7.69 -11.29
N PHE A 134 -1.80 -6.57 -11.80
CA PHE A 134 -3.22 -6.39 -12.07
C PHE A 134 -3.75 -7.44 -13.05
N ASN A 135 -3.04 -7.72 -14.13
CA ASN A 135 -3.41 -8.76 -15.08
C ASN A 135 -3.36 -10.17 -14.46
N PHE A 136 -2.37 -10.45 -13.58
CA PHE A 136 -2.32 -11.69 -12.81
C PHE A 136 -3.58 -11.86 -11.96
N ILE A 137 -4.04 -10.81 -11.28
CA ILE A 137 -5.28 -10.85 -10.49
C ILE A 137 -6.50 -11.05 -11.38
N LYS A 138 -6.60 -10.35 -12.50
CA LYS A 138 -7.70 -10.54 -13.46
C LYS A 138 -7.80 -11.98 -13.96
N GLN A 139 -6.68 -12.63 -14.25
CA GLN A 139 -6.66 -14.03 -14.73
C GLN A 139 -7.18 -15.02 -13.68
N LYS A 140 -7.25 -14.67 -12.40
CA LYS A 140 -7.87 -15.52 -11.38
C LYS A 140 -9.38 -15.69 -11.58
N ASN A 141 -10.04 -14.77 -12.29
CA ASN A 141 -11.49 -14.75 -12.53
C ASN A 141 -12.33 -14.90 -11.23
N LYS A 142 -11.76 -14.49 -10.10
CA LYS A 142 -12.34 -14.64 -8.77
C LYS A 142 -12.94 -13.32 -8.27
N TYR A 143 -12.27 -12.19 -8.59
CA TYR A 143 -12.56 -10.92 -7.96
C TYR A 143 -13.53 -10.08 -8.76
N GLU A 144 -14.55 -9.59 -8.05
CA GLU A 144 -15.54 -8.63 -8.57
C GLU A 144 -15.11 -7.19 -8.31
N LYS A 145 -14.27 -6.97 -7.27
CA LYS A 145 -13.77 -5.67 -6.86
C LYS A 145 -12.27 -5.72 -6.64
N ILE A 146 -11.55 -4.82 -7.28
CA ILE A 146 -10.13 -4.58 -7.04
C ILE A 146 -9.99 -3.20 -6.42
N ILE A 147 -9.27 -3.12 -5.30
CA ILE A 147 -8.91 -1.89 -4.61
C ILE A 147 -7.42 -1.69 -4.81
N LEU A 148 -7.03 -0.48 -5.20
CA LEU A 148 -5.63 -0.08 -5.27
C LEU A 148 -5.27 0.64 -3.97
N LEU A 149 -4.21 0.21 -3.29
CA LEU A 149 -3.69 0.88 -2.10
C LEU A 149 -2.20 1.12 -2.26
N GLY A 150 -1.74 2.34 -2.00
CA GLY A 150 -0.33 2.69 -2.04
C GLY A 150 0.07 3.60 -0.89
N HIS A 151 1.25 3.34 -0.31
CA HIS A 151 1.85 4.18 0.71
C HIS A 151 2.93 5.07 0.11
N SER A 152 2.98 6.35 0.50
CA SER A 152 4.02 7.29 0.07
C SER A 152 4.14 7.35 -1.46
N ARG A 153 5.31 7.11 -2.05
CA ARG A 153 5.49 6.99 -3.51
C ARG A 153 4.58 5.91 -4.13
N GLY A 154 4.27 4.84 -3.40
CA GLY A 154 3.33 3.83 -3.85
C GLY A 154 1.93 4.39 -4.12
N GLY A 155 1.49 5.41 -3.37
CA GLY A 155 0.25 6.14 -3.62
C GLY A 155 0.26 6.87 -4.95
N LEU A 156 1.33 7.62 -5.24
CA LEU A 156 1.53 8.26 -6.55
C LEU A 156 1.59 7.23 -7.69
N ASN A 157 2.33 6.12 -7.50
CA ASN A 157 2.42 5.07 -8.52
C ASN A 157 1.07 4.41 -8.80
N MET A 158 0.23 4.20 -7.77
CA MET A 158 -1.13 3.70 -7.95
C MET A 158 -2.03 4.71 -8.70
N ALA A 159 -1.87 6.02 -8.45
CA ALA A 159 -2.56 7.05 -9.20
C ALA A 159 -2.15 7.07 -10.68
N GLN A 160 -0.86 6.98 -10.96
CA GLN A 160 -0.31 6.91 -12.32
C GLN A 160 -0.80 5.64 -13.03
N PHE A 161 -0.77 4.50 -12.35
CA PHE A 161 -1.29 3.24 -12.88
C PHE A 161 -2.79 3.35 -13.22
N TYR A 162 -3.63 3.82 -12.29
CA TYR A 162 -5.06 3.99 -12.54
C TYR A 162 -5.31 4.91 -13.75
N SER A 163 -4.59 6.02 -13.84
CA SER A 163 -4.72 6.97 -14.94
C SER A 163 -4.34 6.36 -16.29
N SER A 164 -3.41 5.39 -16.31
CA SER A 164 -2.95 4.69 -17.52
C SER A 164 -3.92 3.60 -18.03
N LEU A 165 -4.92 3.22 -17.22
CA LEU A 165 -5.85 2.16 -17.56
C LEU A 165 -6.84 2.61 -18.65
N SER A 166 -7.23 1.66 -19.51
CA SER A 166 -8.40 1.84 -20.40
C SER A 166 -9.69 1.91 -19.57
N ASP A 167 -10.74 2.52 -20.14
CA ASP A 167 -12.02 2.68 -19.45
C ASP A 167 -12.62 1.35 -18.98
N ASP A 168 -12.46 0.26 -19.76
CA ASP A 168 -12.94 -1.06 -19.34
C ASP A 168 -12.16 -1.61 -18.13
N ASN A 169 -10.86 -1.36 -18.04
CA ASN A 169 -10.08 -1.76 -16.91
C ASN A 169 -10.35 -0.86 -15.68
N LYS A 170 -10.65 0.42 -15.87
CA LYS A 170 -11.06 1.31 -14.77
C LYS A 170 -12.34 0.86 -14.09
N LYS A 171 -13.30 0.29 -14.82
CA LYS A 171 -14.58 -0.22 -14.29
C LYS A 171 -14.39 -1.33 -13.22
N ILE A 172 -13.29 -2.07 -13.28
CA ILE A 172 -12.98 -3.17 -12.34
C ILE A 172 -12.38 -2.62 -11.05
N ILE A 173 -11.76 -1.44 -11.11
CA ILE A 173 -11.22 -0.76 -9.92
C ILE A 173 -12.38 -0.13 -9.16
N SER A 174 -12.66 -0.66 -7.98
CA SER A 174 -13.78 -0.17 -7.15
C SER A 174 -13.41 1.06 -6.33
N LYS A 175 -12.17 1.12 -5.85
CA LYS A 175 -11.67 2.21 -4.98
C LYS A 175 -10.15 2.34 -5.12
N VAL A 176 -9.65 3.54 -4.81
CA VAL A 176 -8.21 3.83 -4.67
C VAL A 176 -7.98 4.39 -3.28
N ILE A 177 -6.92 3.95 -2.61
CA ILE A 177 -6.53 4.39 -1.26
C ILE A 177 -5.06 4.79 -1.30
N MET A 178 -4.77 5.96 -0.78
CA MET A 178 -3.42 6.50 -0.73
C MET A 178 -3.10 6.90 0.72
N LEU A 179 -2.03 6.36 1.25
CA LEU A 179 -1.55 6.62 2.61
C LEU A 179 -0.31 7.51 2.54
N ALA A 180 -0.38 8.69 3.13
CA ALA A 180 0.69 9.69 3.12
C ALA A 180 1.38 9.79 1.74
N PRO A 181 0.63 10.00 0.63
CA PRO A 181 1.21 9.93 -0.71
C PRO A 181 2.16 11.09 -0.98
N ILE A 182 3.17 10.84 -1.82
CA ILE A 182 3.98 11.94 -2.38
C ILE A 182 3.08 12.80 -3.27
N SER A 183 3.05 14.09 -2.96
CA SER A 183 2.26 15.09 -3.72
C SER A 183 3.17 16.14 -4.33
N ASP A 184 3.00 16.36 -5.63
CA ASP A 184 3.64 17.48 -6.36
C ASP A 184 5.14 17.68 -6.09
N GLU A 185 5.86 16.55 -6.11
CA GLU A 185 7.32 16.51 -5.96
C GLU A 185 8.04 17.52 -6.89
N TYR A 186 7.44 17.84 -8.05
CA TYR A 186 7.99 18.84 -8.96
C TYR A 186 8.00 20.26 -8.37
N LEU A 187 7.06 20.62 -7.51
CA LEU A 187 7.07 21.92 -6.82
C LEU A 187 8.25 22.02 -5.86
N ASP A 188 8.52 20.93 -5.15
CA ASP A 188 9.67 20.85 -4.25
C ASP A 188 11.00 20.91 -5.02
N ILE A 189 11.03 20.32 -6.22
CA ILE A 189 12.16 20.42 -7.14
C ILE A 189 12.33 21.87 -7.61
N ILE A 190 11.25 22.54 -8.05
CA ILE A 190 11.31 23.94 -8.50
C ILE A 190 11.82 24.86 -7.38
N GLU A 191 11.34 24.68 -6.16
CA GLU A 191 11.72 25.52 -5.04
C GLU A 191 13.21 25.38 -4.70
N ARG A 192 13.70 24.14 -4.65
CA ARG A 192 15.12 23.83 -4.39
C ARG A 192 16.04 24.23 -5.53
N ILE A 193 15.57 24.27 -6.78
CA ILE A 193 16.42 24.27 -7.98
C ILE A 193 16.22 25.53 -8.84
N LYS A 194 15.60 26.61 -8.33
CA LYS A 194 15.43 27.86 -9.10
C LYS A 194 16.72 28.39 -9.78
N ASN A 195 17.89 27.99 -9.26
CA ASN A 195 19.20 28.40 -9.77
C ASN A 195 20.14 27.23 -10.11
N ASP A 196 19.65 25.98 -10.21
CA ASP A 196 20.51 24.83 -10.42
C ASP A 196 20.95 24.71 -11.89
N SER A 197 22.25 24.54 -12.06
CA SER A 197 22.87 24.29 -13.36
C SER A 197 22.33 23.04 -14.06
N LEU A 198 21.86 22.04 -13.31
CA LEU A 198 21.28 20.80 -13.84
C LEU A 198 19.97 21.08 -14.61
N ILE A 199 19.04 21.87 -14.04
CA ILE A 199 17.80 22.22 -14.76
C ILE A 199 18.08 23.02 -16.03
N GLN A 200 19.05 23.92 -16.00
CA GLN A 200 19.43 24.64 -17.22
C GLN A 200 19.97 23.69 -18.29
N LYS A 201 20.77 22.68 -17.91
CA LYS A 201 21.26 21.65 -18.81
C LYS A 201 20.13 20.77 -19.37
N ILE A 202 19.14 20.44 -18.52
CA ILE A 202 17.94 19.70 -18.93
C ILE A 202 17.14 20.50 -19.96
N LYS A 203 16.84 21.75 -19.68
CA LYS A 203 16.12 22.65 -20.59
C LYS A 203 16.82 22.82 -21.93
N ASN A 204 18.14 22.77 -21.93
CA ASN A 204 18.95 22.92 -23.13
C ASN A 204 19.25 21.61 -23.85
N ASN A 205 18.72 20.46 -23.40
CA ASN A 205 19.02 19.13 -23.92
C ASN A 205 20.54 18.83 -24.00
N SER A 206 21.31 19.29 -23.02
CA SER A 206 22.77 19.21 -23.04
C SER A 206 23.34 18.07 -22.21
N ILE A 207 22.48 17.13 -21.76
CA ILE A 207 22.88 15.94 -20.99
C ILE A 207 22.46 14.70 -21.75
N ASP A 208 23.39 13.75 -21.90
CA ASP A 208 23.11 12.43 -22.46
C ASP A 208 22.28 11.59 -21.48
N ASP A 209 21.34 10.80 -21.99
CA ASP A 209 20.44 9.96 -21.19
C ASP A 209 21.20 8.93 -20.34
N ASP A 210 22.32 8.41 -20.82
CA ASP A 210 23.17 7.45 -20.10
C ASP A 210 24.15 8.11 -19.13
N GLN A 211 24.23 9.44 -19.12
CA GLN A 211 25.14 10.14 -18.21
C GLN A 211 24.71 9.91 -16.77
N VAL A 212 25.65 9.52 -15.91
CA VAL A 212 25.47 9.43 -14.45
C VAL A 212 25.65 10.82 -13.85
N ILE A 213 24.65 11.25 -13.09
CA ILE A 213 24.65 12.49 -12.31
C ILE A 213 24.62 12.16 -10.82
N LYS A 214 25.11 13.08 -9.98
CA LYS A 214 25.04 12.96 -8.50
C LYS A 214 24.02 13.96 -7.98
N ILE A 215 22.97 13.43 -7.38
CA ILE A 215 21.83 14.21 -6.86
C ILE A 215 21.19 13.51 -5.66
N ASP A 216 20.39 14.23 -4.90
CA ASP A 216 19.48 13.62 -3.92
C ASP A 216 18.34 12.96 -4.68
N PHE A 217 18.19 11.65 -4.49
CA PHE A 217 17.23 10.86 -5.25
C PHE A 217 16.67 9.71 -4.38
N MET A 218 15.34 9.58 -4.35
CA MET A 218 14.64 8.52 -3.62
C MET A 218 15.09 8.38 -2.15
N SER A 219 15.23 9.50 -1.44
CA SER A 219 15.74 9.56 -0.05
C SER A 219 17.19 9.07 0.10
N CYS A 220 17.98 9.09 -0.95
CA CYS A 220 19.42 8.85 -0.93
C CYS A 220 20.13 10.18 -1.17
N ASN A 221 21.00 10.58 -0.25
CA ASN A 221 21.79 11.78 -0.42
C ASN A 221 22.92 11.53 -1.46
N ASN A 222 23.09 12.45 -2.42
CA ASN A 222 24.15 12.42 -3.41
C ASN A 222 24.24 11.06 -4.15
N ALA A 223 23.09 10.48 -4.51
CA ALA A 223 23.00 9.22 -5.22
C ALA A 223 23.56 9.33 -6.65
N GLU A 224 24.12 8.25 -7.16
CA GLU A 224 24.50 8.11 -8.57
C GLU A 224 23.29 7.67 -9.39
N VAL A 225 22.81 8.54 -10.28
CA VAL A 225 21.56 8.33 -11.02
C VAL A 225 21.81 8.54 -12.50
N LYS A 226 21.36 7.61 -13.36
CA LYS A 226 21.33 7.88 -14.79
C LYS A 226 20.36 9.03 -15.07
N TYR A 227 20.73 9.90 -16.00
CA TYR A 227 19.92 11.06 -16.32
C TYR A 227 18.53 10.68 -16.85
N VAL A 228 18.42 9.61 -17.65
CA VAL A 228 17.13 9.08 -18.10
C VAL A 228 16.22 8.67 -16.93
N THR A 229 16.78 8.06 -15.88
CA THR A 229 16.07 7.70 -14.66
C THR A 229 15.51 8.95 -13.96
N TYR A 230 16.36 9.95 -13.77
CA TYR A 230 15.95 11.22 -13.15
C TYR A 230 14.80 11.88 -13.91
N LYS A 231 14.88 11.98 -15.25
CA LYS A 231 13.81 12.51 -16.09
C LYS A 231 12.51 11.73 -15.96
N ASP A 232 12.59 10.40 -15.96
CA ASP A 232 11.42 9.53 -15.92
C ASP A 232 10.68 9.62 -14.58
N TYR A 233 11.41 9.71 -13.47
CA TYR A 233 10.82 9.88 -12.14
C TYR A 233 10.24 11.28 -11.90
N THR A 234 10.90 12.31 -12.40
CA THR A 234 10.53 13.70 -12.16
C THR A 234 9.64 14.28 -13.24
N HIS A 235 9.47 13.58 -14.36
CA HIS A 235 8.77 14.06 -15.56
C HIS A 235 9.29 15.39 -16.09
N ILE A 236 10.54 15.78 -15.75
CA ILE A 236 11.16 17.02 -16.22
C ILE A 236 11.55 16.86 -17.69
N THR A 237 11.18 17.86 -18.49
CA THR A 237 11.54 17.98 -19.90
C THR A 237 12.02 19.40 -20.20
N ASN A 238 12.47 19.66 -21.41
CA ASN A 238 12.83 20.99 -21.87
C ASN A 238 11.68 22.02 -21.82
N THR A 239 10.42 21.55 -21.83
CA THR A 239 9.21 22.40 -21.87
C THR A 239 8.34 22.32 -20.63
N ASP A 240 8.54 21.31 -19.78
CA ASP A 240 7.73 21.05 -18.58
C ASP A 240 8.63 20.65 -17.41
N ILE A 241 8.37 21.19 -16.24
CA ILE A 241 9.14 20.94 -15.01
C ILE A 241 8.41 19.89 -14.15
N GLY A 242 7.83 18.85 -14.78
CA GLY A 242 7.30 17.70 -14.06
C GLY A 242 5.81 17.79 -13.67
N SER A 243 5.07 18.80 -14.13
CA SER A 243 3.63 18.95 -13.80
C SER A 243 2.79 17.74 -14.27
N ARG A 244 3.21 17.05 -15.32
CA ARG A 244 2.52 15.85 -15.84
C ARG A 244 2.58 14.64 -14.90
N GLY A 245 3.55 14.61 -14.00
CA GLY A 245 3.65 13.59 -12.94
C GLY A 245 2.95 13.98 -11.64
N SER A 246 2.35 15.17 -11.58
CA SER A 246 1.69 15.72 -10.39
C SER A 246 0.54 14.85 -9.91
N LEU A 247 0.55 14.47 -8.63
CA LEU A 247 -0.57 13.78 -7.99
C LEU A 247 -1.86 14.59 -8.11
N ILE A 248 -1.80 15.91 -7.86
CA ILE A 248 -2.96 16.81 -7.95
C ILE A 248 -3.53 16.82 -9.37
N GLY A 249 -2.66 16.92 -10.38
CA GLY A 249 -3.06 16.86 -11.78
C GLY A 249 -3.79 15.56 -12.15
N LEU A 250 -3.30 14.43 -11.65
CA LEU A 250 -3.93 13.12 -11.85
C LEU A 250 -5.29 13.03 -11.15
N LEU A 251 -5.36 13.44 -9.88
CA LEU A 251 -6.56 13.34 -9.05
C LEU A 251 -7.72 14.21 -9.56
N ASN A 252 -7.44 15.34 -10.19
CA ASN A 252 -8.47 16.17 -10.83
C ASN A 252 -9.28 15.41 -11.91
N SER A 253 -8.69 14.40 -12.54
CA SER A 253 -9.31 13.57 -13.57
C SER A 253 -9.90 12.26 -13.07
N PHE A 254 -9.80 11.95 -11.77
CA PHE A 254 -10.29 10.69 -11.22
C PHE A 254 -11.81 10.62 -11.22
N SER A 255 -12.32 9.45 -11.61
CA SER A 255 -13.76 9.12 -11.61
C SER A 255 -14.08 7.90 -10.73
N VAL A 256 -13.14 7.47 -9.90
CA VAL A 256 -13.29 6.39 -8.92
C VAL A 256 -13.25 6.95 -7.51
N ARG A 257 -14.04 6.38 -6.60
CA ARG A 257 -13.97 6.76 -5.18
C ARG A 257 -12.55 6.57 -4.66
N THR A 258 -11.97 7.64 -4.15
CA THR A 258 -10.58 7.67 -3.69
C THR A 258 -10.53 8.21 -2.26
N LEU A 259 -9.81 7.51 -1.39
CA LEU A 259 -9.47 7.96 -0.05
C LEU A 259 -7.99 8.34 -0.01
N ILE A 260 -7.70 9.52 0.48
CA ILE A 260 -6.34 9.96 0.81
C ILE A 260 -6.27 10.13 2.31
N VAL A 261 -5.43 9.35 2.97
CA VAL A 261 -5.15 9.48 4.40
C VAL A 261 -3.77 10.12 4.56
N THR A 262 -3.74 11.26 5.23
CA THR A 262 -2.51 11.98 5.57
C THR A 262 -2.24 11.90 7.06
N ALA A 263 -1.03 12.16 7.47
CA ALA A 263 -0.59 12.16 8.85
C ALA A 263 -0.16 13.59 9.25
N SER A 264 -0.52 14.07 10.44
CA SER A 264 -0.24 15.48 10.79
C SER A 264 1.22 15.73 11.14
N ASP A 265 1.91 14.72 11.70
CA ASP A 265 3.33 14.79 12.07
C ASP A 265 4.23 14.14 11.01
N ASP A 266 3.78 14.17 9.73
CA ASP A 266 4.54 13.66 8.60
C ASP A 266 5.66 14.62 8.19
N ASP A 267 6.88 14.28 8.57
CA ASP A 267 8.10 15.04 8.21
C ASP A 267 8.69 14.64 6.83
N ILE A 268 8.15 13.61 6.20
CA ILE A 268 8.59 13.10 4.89
C ILE A 268 7.78 13.74 3.76
N THR A 269 6.45 13.87 3.94
CA THR A 269 5.55 14.53 2.97
C THR A 269 4.70 15.63 3.66
N PRO A 270 5.30 16.63 4.29
CA PRO A 270 4.64 17.51 5.25
C PRO A 270 3.50 18.37 4.66
N ASN A 271 3.53 18.68 3.38
CA ASN A 271 2.54 19.57 2.75
C ASN A 271 1.44 18.80 1.99
N THR A 272 1.34 17.50 2.19
CA THR A 272 0.39 16.69 1.40
C THR A 272 -1.05 17.04 1.71
N TYR A 273 -1.41 17.22 2.99
CA TYR A 273 -2.78 17.55 3.38
C TYR A 273 -3.27 18.83 2.71
N GLU A 274 -2.53 19.92 2.81
CA GLU A 274 -2.89 21.21 2.24
C GLU A 274 -3.05 21.15 0.73
N ARG A 275 -2.16 20.39 0.06
CA ARG A 275 -2.19 20.24 -1.39
C ARG A 275 -3.41 19.44 -1.86
N VAL A 276 -3.70 18.31 -1.22
CA VAL A 276 -4.80 17.43 -1.66
C VAL A 276 -6.18 17.91 -1.21
N SER A 277 -6.26 18.63 -0.07
CA SER A 277 -7.53 19.19 0.43
C SER A 277 -8.12 20.28 -0.47
N SER A 278 -7.30 20.89 -1.32
CA SER A 278 -7.73 21.90 -2.28
C SER A 278 -8.38 21.33 -3.55
N ILE A 279 -8.40 20.00 -3.72
CA ILE A 279 -8.91 19.35 -4.93
C ILE A 279 -10.44 19.40 -4.94
N ASP A 280 -11.02 20.04 -5.94
CA ASP A 280 -12.47 20.06 -6.18
C ASP A 280 -12.88 18.86 -7.08
N ASN A 281 -12.91 17.68 -6.47
CA ASN A 281 -13.37 16.48 -7.14
C ASN A 281 -14.22 15.61 -6.18
N ARG A 282 -15.50 15.45 -6.47
CA ARG A 282 -16.48 14.71 -5.64
C ARG A 282 -16.11 13.25 -5.34
N TYR A 283 -15.18 12.68 -6.07
CA TYR A 283 -14.71 11.31 -5.87
C TYR A 283 -13.57 11.22 -4.86
N ILE A 284 -12.99 12.35 -4.45
CA ILE A 284 -11.83 12.40 -3.55
C ILE A 284 -12.29 12.72 -2.13
N ASN A 285 -11.96 11.82 -1.20
CA ASN A 285 -12.09 12.03 0.24
C ASN A 285 -10.68 12.19 0.83
N VAL A 286 -10.46 13.23 1.61
CA VAL A 286 -9.20 13.46 2.32
C VAL A 286 -9.47 13.41 3.81
N VAL A 287 -8.69 12.61 4.52
CA VAL A 287 -8.72 12.49 5.98
C VAL A 287 -7.30 12.67 6.50
N GLN A 288 -7.12 13.44 7.57
CA GLN A 288 -5.86 13.56 8.29
C GLN A 288 -5.98 12.85 9.62
N ILE A 289 -4.98 12.04 9.95
CA ILE A 289 -4.85 11.42 11.27
C ILE A 289 -3.95 12.33 12.11
N ASP A 290 -4.50 12.86 13.18
CA ASP A 290 -3.78 13.76 14.08
C ASP A 290 -2.66 13.02 14.82
N ASP A 291 -1.53 13.68 15.05
CA ASP A 291 -0.32 13.18 15.73
C ASP A 291 0.31 11.93 15.10
N ALA A 292 -0.19 11.48 13.95
CA ALA A 292 0.38 10.34 13.23
C ALA A 292 1.65 10.73 12.46
N ASP A 293 2.61 9.83 12.42
CA ASP A 293 3.80 9.93 11.57
C ASP A 293 3.54 9.37 10.15
N HIS A 294 4.51 9.53 9.26
CA HIS A 294 4.45 9.05 7.87
C HIS A 294 4.08 7.56 7.73
N PHE A 295 4.35 6.74 8.73
CA PHE A 295 4.14 5.28 8.72
C PHE A 295 2.93 4.85 9.52
N PHE A 296 2.18 5.77 10.12
CA PHE A 296 1.01 5.48 10.96
C PHE A 296 1.32 4.42 12.01
N ARG A 297 2.37 4.63 12.82
CA ARG A 297 2.82 3.65 13.82
C ARG A 297 1.90 3.60 15.03
N ASP A 298 2.00 2.50 15.78
CA ASP A 298 1.31 2.29 17.05
C ASP A 298 -0.23 2.46 16.93
N LEU A 299 -0.85 3.27 17.77
CA LEU A 299 -2.30 3.48 17.79
C LEU A 299 -2.84 4.11 16.51
N TYR A 300 -2.04 4.91 15.82
CA TYR A 300 -2.44 5.58 14.59
C TYR A 300 -2.68 4.62 13.43
N PHE A 301 -2.11 3.41 13.51
CA PHE A 301 -2.41 2.35 12.53
C PHE A 301 -3.88 1.93 12.63
N ASP A 302 -4.42 1.75 13.83
CA ASP A 302 -5.81 1.37 14.01
C ASP A 302 -6.76 2.47 13.54
N ASP A 303 -6.51 3.74 13.87
CA ASP A 303 -7.32 4.89 13.41
C ASP A 303 -7.32 5.01 11.88
N MET A 304 -6.17 4.85 11.26
CA MET A 304 -6.01 4.84 9.80
C MET A 304 -6.74 3.65 9.18
N PHE A 305 -6.61 2.45 9.76
CA PHE A 305 -7.24 1.25 9.24
C PHE A 305 -8.77 1.27 9.38
N ASP A 306 -9.29 1.76 10.49
CA ASP A 306 -10.73 1.94 10.71
C ASP A 306 -11.31 2.94 9.70
N THR A 307 -10.61 4.04 9.42
CA THR A 307 -10.95 5.00 8.34
C THR A 307 -11.01 4.30 6.97
N ILE A 308 -10.08 3.40 6.69
CA ILE A 308 -10.08 2.61 5.45
C ILE A 308 -11.29 1.67 5.42
N LEU A 309 -11.58 0.94 6.51
CA LEU A 309 -12.71 0.01 6.55
C LEU A 309 -14.04 0.71 6.35
N GLU A 310 -14.25 1.86 6.99
CA GLU A 310 -15.45 2.69 6.78
C GLU A 310 -15.59 3.12 5.33
N PHE A 311 -14.50 3.54 4.70
CA PHE A 311 -14.50 3.93 3.29
C PHE A 311 -14.79 2.75 2.35
N ILE A 312 -14.36 1.54 2.68
CA ILE A 312 -14.53 0.35 1.83
C ILE A 312 -15.97 -0.17 1.86
N GLN A 313 -16.67 -0.05 2.96
CA GLN A 313 -18.07 -0.41 3.07
C GLN A 313 -18.94 0.48 2.15
#